data_1788731bf8da34daa250e27031ff9720
#
_entry.id   1788731bf8da34daa250e27031ff9720
#
_cell.length_a   1.000
_cell.length_b   1.000
_cell.length_c   1.000
_cell.angle_alpha   90.00
_cell.angle_beta   90.00
_cell.angle_gamma   90.00
#
_symmetry.space_group_name_H-M   'P 1'
#
loop_
_entity.id
_entity.type
_entity.pdbx_description
1 polymer ?
#
loop_
_entity_poly.entity_id
_entity_poly.type
_entity_poly.pdbx_seq_one_letter_code
_entity_poly.pdbx_strand_id
1 'polypeptide(L)'
;MLENSNKNLNFSENAIKVLEKRYLKRDKDGNCTETPSDMFKRVAETIAKGDLNFGKSQEEVNQLSKRFYDAITHRFFMPNSPTLMNAGRELGQLAACFVLPVEDSLEGIFETIKNTALIHQSGGGTGFSFSRLRPKNSVVKST
;
A
#
# COMPACT_ATOMS: atom_id res chain seq x y z
N MET A 1 24.42 -7.94 13.55
CA MET A 1 23.60 -9.09 13.15
C MET A 1 22.74 -8.86 11.89
N LEU A 2 22.55 -7.62 11.40
CA LEU A 2 21.77 -7.32 10.21
C LEU A 2 22.48 -7.58 8.87
N GLU A 3 23.80 -7.63 8.86
CA GLU A 3 24.60 -7.77 7.62
C GLU A 3 24.52 -9.14 6.94
N ASN A 4 24.24 -10.21 7.68
CA ASN A 4 24.21 -11.56 7.10
C ASN A 4 22.91 -11.91 6.34
N SER A 5 21.79 -11.24 6.64
CA SER A 5 20.49 -11.52 5.98
C SER A 5 20.38 -10.91 4.58
N ASN A 6 21.17 -9.87 4.28
CA ASN A 6 21.15 -9.20 2.98
C ASN A 6 21.93 -9.95 1.89
N LYS A 7 22.87 -10.81 2.27
CA LYS A 7 23.73 -11.53 1.31
C LYS A 7 22.99 -12.54 0.43
N ASN A 8 21.83 -13.01 0.87
CA ASN A 8 21.05 -14.01 0.13
C ASN A 8 20.13 -13.43 -0.95
N LEU A 9 19.82 -12.12 -0.93
CA LEU A 9 18.85 -11.52 -1.85
C LEU A 9 19.49 -10.92 -3.11
N ASN A 10 20.80 -10.83 -3.17
CA ASN A 10 21.58 -10.31 -4.30
C ASN A 10 21.05 -8.95 -4.84
N PHE A 11 20.74 -8.02 -3.92
CA PHE A 11 20.40 -6.64 -4.24
C PHE A 11 21.64 -5.77 -4.37
N SER A 12 21.59 -4.77 -5.27
CA SER A 12 22.63 -3.76 -5.35
C SER A 12 22.64 -2.88 -4.10
N GLU A 13 23.78 -2.24 -3.79
CA GLU A 13 23.88 -1.30 -2.67
C GLU A 13 22.85 -0.17 -2.76
N ASN A 14 22.58 0.32 -3.98
CA ASN A 14 21.57 1.35 -4.19
C ASN A 14 20.16 0.86 -3.87
N ALA A 15 19.82 -0.38 -4.24
CA ALA A 15 18.53 -0.96 -3.89
C ALA A 15 18.37 -1.06 -2.37
N ILE A 16 19.39 -1.54 -1.66
CA ILE A 16 19.37 -1.61 -0.19
C ILE A 16 19.18 -0.21 0.42
N LYS A 17 19.93 0.79 -0.02
CA LYS A 17 19.78 2.19 0.47
C LYS A 17 18.37 2.74 0.25
N VAL A 18 17.72 2.41 -0.88
CA VAL A 18 16.34 2.84 -1.17
C VAL A 18 15.36 2.12 -0.25
N LEU A 19 15.52 0.81 -0.06
CA LEU A 19 14.68 0.02 0.84
C LEU A 19 14.78 0.56 2.27
N GLU A 20 15.99 0.77 2.77
CA GLU A 20 16.23 1.33 4.09
C GLU A 20 15.60 2.71 4.27
N LYS A 21 15.75 3.61 3.28
CA LYS A 21 15.25 4.99 3.41
C LYS A 21 13.73 5.10 3.32
N ARG A 22 13.05 4.24 2.54
CA ARG A 22 11.66 4.44 2.16
C ARG A 22 10.69 3.34 2.58
N TYR A 23 11.16 2.10 2.77
CA TYR A 23 10.27 0.95 2.85
C TYR A 23 10.36 0.19 4.18
N LEU A 24 11.56 0.06 4.74
CA LEU A 24 11.75 -0.71 5.97
C LEU A 24 11.11 -0.04 7.17
N LYS A 25 10.65 -0.86 8.12
CA LYS A 25 10.18 -0.36 9.42
C LYS A 25 11.30 0.34 10.17
N ARG A 26 10.91 1.43 10.84
CA ARG A 26 11.80 2.19 11.73
C ARG A 26 11.20 2.31 13.10
N ASP A 27 12.07 2.44 14.09
CA ASP A 27 11.70 2.82 15.45
C ASP A 27 11.48 4.34 15.56
N LYS A 28 11.19 4.79 16.79
CA LYS A 28 10.97 6.23 17.09
C LYS A 28 12.24 7.08 16.89
N ASP A 29 13.41 6.46 16.93
CA ASP A 29 14.71 7.10 16.77
C ASP A 29 15.16 7.11 15.29
N GLY A 30 14.37 6.51 14.40
CA GLY A 30 14.62 6.46 12.96
C GLY A 30 15.48 5.30 12.50
N ASN A 31 15.86 4.37 13.38
CA ASN A 31 16.65 3.19 13.03
C ASN A 31 15.79 2.12 12.36
N CYS A 32 16.32 1.44 11.35
CA CYS A 32 15.64 0.31 10.71
C CYS A 32 15.50 -0.85 11.69
N THR A 33 14.28 -1.36 11.86
CA THR A 33 13.95 -2.48 12.76
C THR A 33 13.63 -3.77 12.01
N GLU A 34 13.64 -3.74 10.69
CA GLU A 34 13.52 -4.93 9.83
C GLU A 34 14.58 -4.92 8.74
N THR A 35 14.91 -6.09 8.22
CA THR A 35 15.73 -6.27 7.02
C THR A 35 14.85 -6.30 5.77
N PRO A 36 15.39 -6.18 4.54
CA PRO A 36 14.64 -6.43 3.31
C PRO A 36 13.97 -7.81 3.28
N SER A 37 14.63 -8.84 3.79
CA SER A 37 14.05 -10.19 3.90
C SER A 37 12.83 -10.22 4.82
N ASP A 38 12.92 -9.54 5.98
CA ASP A 38 11.80 -9.44 6.93
C ASP A 38 10.62 -8.69 6.32
N MET A 39 10.89 -7.61 5.58
CA MET A 39 9.86 -6.86 4.85
C MET A 39 9.13 -7.75 3.84
N PHE A 40 9.85 -8.50 3.01
CA PHE A 40 9.23 -9.38 2.02
C PHE A 40 8.45 -10.52 2.68
N LYS A 41 8.95 -11.06 3.79
CA LYS A 41 8.24 -12.05 4.58
C LYS A 41 6.95 -11.49 5.16
N ARG A 42 7.00 -10.31 5.77
CA ARG A 42 5.83 -9.61 6.31
C ARG A 42 4.77 -9.36 5.24
N VAL A 43 5.18 -8.91 4.06
CA VAL A 43 4.29 -8.68 2.90
C VAL A 43 3.64 -9.98 2.47
N ALA A 44 4.43 -11.01 2.23
CA ALA A 44 3.96 -12.32 1.77
C ALA A 44 2.96 -12.95 2.75
N GLU A 45 3.26 -12.92 4.05
CA GLU A 45 2.39 -13.44 5.11
C GLU A 45 1.08 -12.64 5.20
N THR A 46 1.16 -11.32 5.12
CA THR A 46 -0.02 -10.46 5.24
C THR A 46 -0.98 -10.66 4.08
N ILE A 47 -0.46 -10.72 2.86
CA ILE A 47 -1.30 -10.92 1.67
C ILE A 47 -1.90 -12.34 1.66
N ALA A 48 -1.11 -13.36 1.97
CA ALA A 48 -1.60 -14.74 2.01
C ALA A 48 -2.71 -14.95 3.04
N LYS A 49 -2.66 -14.26 4.19
CA LYS A 49 -3.71 -14.34 5.22
C LYS A 49 -5.10 -13.93 4.72
N GLY A 50 -5.18 -13.13 3.66
CA GLY A 50 -6.45 -12.78 3.04
C GLY A 50 -7.26 -13.99 2.59
N ASP A 51 -6.61 -15.06 2.19
CA ASP A 51 -7.25 -16.29 1.72
C ASP A 51 -7.98 -17.07 2.82
N LEU A 52 -7.70 -16.81 4.11
CA LEU A 52 -8.48 -17.35 5.22
C LEU A 52 -9.95 -16.94 5.13
N ASN A 53 -10.24 -15.74 4.63
CA ASN A 53 -11.60 -15.24 4.45
C ASN A 53 -12.37 -15.98 3.33
N PHE A 54 -11.65 -16.72 2.50
CA PHE A 54 -12.18 -17.52 1.39
C PHE A 54 -12.14 -19.04 1.67
N GLY A 55 -11.99 -19.42 2.96
CA GLY A 55 -12.09 -20.81 3.41
C GLY A 55 -10.81 -21.63 3.26
N LYS A 56 -9.66 -20.99 2.97
CA LYS A 56 -8.37 -21.68 2.97
C LYS A 56 -7.95 -22.05 4.39
N SER A 57 -7.30 -23.21 4.53
CA SER A 57 -6.69 -23.63 5.78
C SER A 57 -5.42 -22.84 6.09
N GLN A 58 -5.01 -22.84 7.36
CA GLN A 58 -3.75 -22.19 7.76
C GLN A 58 -2.53 -22.82 7.04
N GLU A 59 -2.56 -24.13 6.78
CA GLU A 59 -1.50 -24.81 6.05
C GLU A 59 -1.40 -24.32 4.59
N GLU A 60 -2.52 -24.19 3.88
CA GLU A 60 -2.57 -23.63 2.53
C GLU A 60 -2.07 -22.19 2.50
N VAL A 61 -2.45 -21.38 3.49
CA VAL A 61 -1.98 -19.99 3.63
C VAL A 61 -0.48 -19.92 3.87
N ASN A 62 0.08 -20.81 4.69
CA ASN A 62 1.52 -20.89 4.93
C ASN A 62 2.28 -21.26 3.64
N GLN A 63 1.76 -22.20 2.85
CA GLN A 63 2.34 -22.57 1.56
C GLN A 63 2.24 -21.43 0.54
N LEU A 64 1.11 -20.72 0.51
CA LEU A 64 0.92 -19.55 -0.35
C LEU A 64 1.87 -18.41 0.03
N SER A 65 2.02 -18.13 1.31
CA SER A 65 2.98 -17.14 1.83
C SER A 65 4.40 -17.43 1.36
N LYS A 66 4.83 -18.71 1.45
CA LYS A 66 6.15 -19.12 0.96
C LYS A 66 6.30 -18.86 -0.54
N ARG A 67 5.29 -19.20 -1.34
CA ARG A 67 5.30 -18.95 -2.79
C ARG A 67 5.38 -17.45 -3.11
N PHE A 68 4.66 -16.60 -2.38
CA PHE A 68 4.75 -15.14 -2.54
C PHE A 68 6.14 -14.61 -2.17
N TYR A 69 6.68 -15.07 -1.05
CA TYR A 69 8.03 -14.70 -0.64
C TYR A 69 9.07 -15.09 -1.71
N ASP A 70 8.99 -16.32 -2.21
CA ASP A 70 9.90 -16.81 -3.26
C ASP A 70 9.76 -16.00 -4.55
N ALA A 71 8.54 -15.67 -4.97
CA ALA A 71 8.30 -14.85 -6.17
C ALA A 71 8.91 -13.45 -6.05
N ILE A 72 8.81 -12.83 -4.88
CA ILE A 72 9.36 -11.48 -4.62
C ILE A 72 10.90 -11.54 -4.57
N THR A 73 11.45 -12.47 -3.81
CA THR A 73 12.91 -12.56 -3.59
C THR A 73 13.67 -12.98 -4.85
N HIS A 74 13.07 -13.80 -5.71
CA HIS A 74 13.61 -14.13 -7.02
C HIS A 74 13.30 -13.10 -8.12
N ARG A 75 12.63 -12.00 -7.76
CA ARG A 75 12.30 -10.90 -8.70
C ARG A 75 11.38 -11.29 -9.85
N PHE A 76 10.59 -12.35 -9.70
CA PHE A 76 9.53 -12.70 -10.65
C PHE A 76 8.34 -11.76 -10.56
N PHE A 77 8.13 -11.17 -9.38
CA PHE A 77 7.07 -10.22 -9.09
C PHE A 77 7.53 -9.23 -8.01
N MET A 78 7.13 -7.98 -8.13
CA MET A 78 7.34 -6.97 -7.11
C MET A 78 6.02 -6.24 -6.82
N PRO A 79 5.52 -6.27 -5.57
CA PRO A 79 4.34 -5.51 -5.17
C PRO A 79 4.55 -4.01 -5.34
N ASN A 80 3.44 -3.26 -5.42
CA ASN A 80 3.49 -1.80 -5.43
C ASN A 80 4.06 -1.24 -4.12
N SER A 81 4.51 0.01 -4.17
CA SER A 81 5.13 0.67 -3.01
C SER A 81 4.24 0.69 -1.76
N PRO A 82 2.92 1.02 -1.81
CA PRO A 82 2.08 0.95 -0.63
C PRO A 82 2.00 -0.43 0.01
N THR A 83 1.96 -1.50 -0.78
CA THR A 83 1.97 -2.86 -0.24
C THR A 83 3.28 -3.16 0.49
N LEU A 84 4.44 -2.82 -0.10
CA LEU A 84 5.74 -2.99 0.55
C LEU A 84 5.83 -2.18 1.85
N MET A 85 5.29 -0.96 1.86
CA MET A 85 5.33 -0.06 3.01
C MET A 85 4.36 -0.46 4.11
N ASN A 86 3.13 -0.84 3.78
CA ASN A 86 2.03 -0.85 4.73
C ASN A 86 1.46 -2.25 5.06
N ALA A 87 1.73 -3.29 4.24
CA ALA A 87 1.25 -4.62 4.54
C ALA A 87 1.73 -5.08 5.92
N GLY A 88 0.80 -5.52 6.78
CA GLY A 88 1.09 -5.94 8.15
C GLY A 88 1.52 -4.82 9.09
N ARG A 89 1.21 -3.57 8.77
CA ARG A 89 1.35 -2.40 9.65
C ARG A 89 -0.02 -1.83 10.00
N GLU A 90 -0.05 -0.95 10.99
CA GLU A 90 -1.28 -0.34 11.52
C GLU A 90 -2.11 0.36 10.44
N LEU A 91 -1.48 1.15 9.57
CA LEU A 91 -2.17 1.84 8.48
C LEU A 91 -2.84 0.86 7.49
N GLY A 92 -2.17 -0.25 7.16
CA GLY A 92 -2.73 -1.33 6.34
C GLY A 92 -3.18 -0.98 4.92
N GLN A 93 -2.91 0.24 4.44
CA GLN A 93 -3.32 0.68 3.11
C GLN A 93 -2.40 0.11 2.03
N LEU A 94 -2.96 -0.69 1.12
CA LEU A 94 -2.22 -1.39 0.08
C LEU A 94 -2.39 -0.78 -1.31
N ALA A 95 -3.34 0.14 -1.48
CA ALA A 95 -3.60 0.84 -2.74
C ALA A 95 -2.86 2.17 -2.82
N ALA A 96 -2.40 2.52 -4.02
CA ALA A 96 -1.71 3.78 -4.29
C ALA A 96 -2.65 4.87 -4.82
N CYS A 97 -3.74 4.48 -5.52
CA CYS A 97 -4.58 5.37 -6.30
C CYS A 97 -6.05 5.11 -5.99
N PHE A 98 -6.81 6.20 -5.87
CA PHE A 98 -8.22 6.19 -5.56
C PHE A 98 -8.97 7.10 -6.51
N VAL A 99 -10.12 6.65 -7.00
CA VAL A 99 -11.03 7.49 -7.77
C VAL A 99 -12.21 7.87 -6.87
N LEU A 100 -12.42 9.17 -6.70
CA LEU A 100 -13.48 9.72 -5.87
C LEU A 100 -14.60 10.29 -6.73
N PRO A 101 -15.86 9.98 -6.45
CA PRO A 101 -16.99 10.63 -7.10
C PRO A 101 -17.09 12.08 -6.64
N VAL A 102 -17.53 12.95 -7.54
CA VAL A 102 -17.87 14.35 -7.24
C VAL A 102 -19.35 14.52 -7.55
N GLU A 103 -20.17 14.60 -6.53
CA GLU A 103 -21.61 14.80 -6.69
C GLU A 103 -21.93 16.28 -6.88
N ASP A 104 -23.02 16.58 -7.63
CA ASP A 104 -23.43 17.93 -7.97
C ASP A 104 -24.19 18.63 -6.81
N SER A 105 -23.54 18.71 -5.66
CA SER A 105 -24.00 19.41 -4.47
C SER A 105 -22.82 19.96 -3.69
N LEU A 106 -23.01 21.04 -2.92
CA LEU A 106 -21.96 21.57 -2.04
C LEU A 106 -21.49 20.53 -1.05
N GLU A 107 -22.40 19.81 -0.45
CA GLU A 107 -22.08 18.74 0.51
C GLU A 107 -21.18 17.67 -0.14
N GLY A 108 -21.58 17.14 -1.31
CA GLY A 108 -20.80 16.12 -2.02
C GLY A 108 -19.43 16.60 -2.48
N ILE A 109 -19.34 17.88 -2.92
CA ILE A 109 -18.04 18.49 -3.30
C ILE A 109 -17.11 18.57 -2.09
N PHE A 110 -17.58 19.11 -0.95
CA PHE A 110 -16.75 19.23 0.24
C PHE A 110 -16.43 17.89 0.90
N GLU A 111 -17.34 16.91 0.86
CA GLU A 111 -17.03 15.53 1.30
C GLU A 111 -15.93 14.91 0.44
N THR A 112 -15.93 15.15 -0.87
CA THR A 112 -14.85 14.71 -1.77
C THR A 112 -13.52 15.36 -1.41
N ILE A 113 -13.50 16.65 -1.08
CA ILE A 113 -12.29 17.37 -0.65
C ILE A 113 -11.77 16.79 0.66
N LYS A 114 -12.64 16.54 1.64
CA LYS A 114 -12.29 15.91 2.91
C LYS A 114 -11.65 14.54 2.70
N ASN A 115 -12.28 13.69 1.91
CA ASN A 115 -11.78 12.35 1.61
C ASN A 115 -10.44 12.39 0.85
N THR A 116 -10.25 13.36 -0.04
CA THR A 116 -8.98 13.64 -0.69
C THR A 116 -7.87 13.91 0.33
N ALA A 117 -8.13 14.79 1.31
CA ALA A 117 -7.14 15.12 2.33
C ALA A 117 -6.74 13.90 3.17
N LEU A 118 -7.71 13.06 3.56
CA LEU A 118 -7.45 11.82 4.32
C LEU A 118 -6.63 10.80 3.51
N ILE A 119 -6.94 10.64 2.22
CA ILE A 119 -6.16 9.76 1.35
C ILE A 119 -4.74 10.27 1.15
N HIS A 120 -4.56 11.58 0.92
CA HIS A 120 -3.24 12.18 0.77
C HIS A 120 -2.42 12.08 2.06
N GLN A 121 -3.05 12.20 3.23
CA GLN A 121 -2.39 12.00 4.52
C GLN A 121 -1.80 10.59 4.63
N SER A 122 -2.46 9.57 4.05
CA SER A 122 -1.96 8.20 4.03
C SER A 122 -0.95 7.91 2.91
N GLY A 123 -0.61 8.91 2.08
CA GLY A 123 0.31 8.77 0.95
C GLY A 123 -0.34 8.26 -0.34
N GLY A 124 -1.67 8.16 -0.40
CA GLY A 124 -2.41 7.80 -1.61
C GLY A 124 -2.55 8.97 -2.58
N GLY A 125 -2.72 8.67 -3.87
CA GLY A 125 -3.11 9.63 -4.91
C GLY A 125 -4.61 9.58 -5.17
N THR A 126 -5.20 10.71 -5.59
CA THR A 126 -6.62 10.80 -5.93
C THR A 126 -6.85 11.27 -7.34
N GLY A 127 -7.87 10.70 -7.99
CA GLY A 127 -8.42 11.16 -9.26
C GLY A 127 -9.92 11.43 -9.14
N PHE A 128 -10.44 12.27 -10.00
CA PHE A 128 -11.83 12.69 -9.96
C PHE A 128 -12.47 12.62 -11.34
N SER A 129 -13.75 12.26 -11.37
CA SER A 129 -14.61 12.46 -12.53
C SER A 129 -15.58 13.59 -12.26
N PHE A 130 -15.53 14.63 -13.07
CA PHE A 130 -16.46 15.78 -12.98
C PHE A 130 -17.69 15.63 -13.87
N SER A 131 -17.88 14.47 -14.51
CA SER A 131 -18.97 14.24 -15.45
C SER A 131 -20.37 14.30 -14.83
N ARG A 132 -20.47 14.19 -13.49
CA ARG A 132 -21.73 14.30 -12.74
C ARG A 132 -22.09 15.75 -12.39
N LEU A 133 -21.14 16.67 -12.50
CA LEU A 133 -21.42 18.08 -12.24
C LEU A 133 -22.21 18.68 -13.39
N ARG A 134 -23.11 19.58 -13.07
CA ARG A 134 -23.88 20.33 -14.07
C ARG A 134 -22.96 21.15 -14.97
N PRO A 135 -23.30 21.33 -16.24
CA PRO A 135 -22.50 22.13 -17.16
C PRO A 135 -22.58 23.63 -16.83
N LYS A 136 -21.63 24.38 -17.38
CA LYS A 136 -21.61 25.85 -17.27
C LYS A 136 -22.97 26.47 -17.70
N ASN A 137 -23.44 27.45 -16.99
CA ASN A 137 -24.70 28.15 -17.17
C ASN A 137 -25.97 27.36 -16.84
N SER A 138 -25.86 26.22 -16.20
CA SER A 138 -27.02 25.52 -15.61
C SER A 138 -27.59 26.31 -14.44
N VAL A 139 -28.94 26.36 -14.37
CA VAL A 139 -29.64 26.99 -13.25
C VAL A 139 -29.39 26.17 -11.98
N VAL A 140 -28.88 26.81 -10.95
CA VAL A 140 -28.87 26.26 -9.59
C VAL A 140 -30.31 26.38 -9.09
N LYS A 141 -30.97 25.23 -8.78
CA LYS A 141 -32.28 25.28 -8.11
C LYS A 141 -32.07 26.10 -6.85
N SER A 142 -32.81 27.20 -6.79
CA SER A 142 -32.65 28.22 -5.76
C SER A 142 -32.64 27.63 -4.33
N THR A 143 -31.69 28.09 -3.60
CA THR A 143 -31.84 28.22 -2.16
C THR A 143 -33.00 29.15 -1.85
#